data_89825e6f57acd8a11f2341426984c8a7
#
_entry.id   89825e6f57acd8a11f2341426984c8a7
#
_cell.length_a   1.000
_cell.length_b   1.000
_cell.length_c   1.000
_cell.angle_alpha   90.00
_cell.angle_beta   90.00
_cell.angle_gamma   90.00
#
_symmetry.space_group_name_H-M   'P 1'
#
loop_
_entity.id
_entity.type
_entity.pdbx_description
1 polymer ?
#
loop_
_entity_poly.entity_id
_entity_poly.type
_entity_poly.pdbx_seq_one_letter_code
_entity_poly.pdbx_strand_id
1 'polypeptide(L)'
;MMDNLFPRFSDSEYDRRHGAIRAAMSNDHLDAILISGARGSSEVAYLSNYQAQSPCWLLFPRQGDATVFIHFFNHQPCAKAQSIMADVRWYGPTPMPTLVEEISKRGLSKSKIGLVSMRSMAYGSVMELQRQLPEAEFVEFGPQFGRIRRVRSEEELVYLRRSGHLTDLACEALENNLRAGLTEHDVLAIVYAAYLKNGGDPGIHFIATTNMEKPDRFVPWQRQTSRVLEKGSVVITELTVSYWGYSTQIHRPFAIGKEPTPPYRKLFDAAYECYESVRTICKPGTTSEQIVAATSAIEANGFTSFDSVFHGEAGKSPELGTSSAAHPLEKWTLEENMVHVIQPNPITKDLKAGLQLGAAVVVKPGGGEALHNYPFKFPVCG
;
A
#
# COMPACT_ATOMS: atom_id res chain seq x y z
N MET A 1 17.56 -22.48 -19.88
CA MET A 1 16.54 -21.83 -19.04
C MET A 1 16.89 -20.37 -19.02
N MET A 2 16.07 -19.47 -19.54
CA MET A 2 16.27 -18.03 -19.31
C MET A 2 16.04 -17.86 -17.80
N ASP A 3 17.09 -17.45 -17.08
CA ASP A 3 16.93 -17.00 -15.70
C ASP A 3 15.85 -15.93 -15.72
N ASN A 4 14.86 -16.05 -14.82
CA ASN A 4 13.78 -15.08 -14.74
C ASN A 4 14.38 -13.71 -14.44
N LEU A 5 14.43 -12.84 -15.45
CA LEU A 5 14.96 -11.47 -15.34
C LEU A 5 14.19 -10.65 -14.28
N PHE A 6 12.95 -11.04 -14.02
CA PHE A 6 12.05 -10.34 -13.11
C PHE A 6 11.51 -11.31 -12.05
N PRO A 7 11.28 -10.81 -10.82
CA PRO A 7 10.56 -11.59 -9.81
C PRO A 7 9.20 -12.04 -10.33
N ARG A 8 8.82 -13.28 -10.04
CA ARG A 8 7.48 -13.82 -10.33
C ARG A 8 7.11 -14.88 -9.32
N PHE A 9 5.84 -15.08 -9.16
CA PHE A 9 5.27 -16.17 -8.37
C PHE A 9 5.31 -17.49 -9.14
N SER A 10 5.05 -18.59 -8.44
CA SER A 10 4.90 -19.90 -9.07
C SER A 10 3.67 -19.93 -10.00
N ASP A 11 3.67 -20.86 -10.94
CA ASP A 11 2.51 -21.06 -11.81
C ASP A 11 1.28 -21.48 -10.98
N SER A 12 1.45 -22.28 -9.93
CA SER A 12 0.37 -22.67 -9.02
C SER A 12 -0.25 -21.48 -8.27
N GLU A 13 0.54 -20.46 -7.93
CA GLU A 13 -0.01 -19.23 -7.33
C GLU A 13 -0.82 -18.42 -8.34
N TYR A 14 -0.39 -18.33 -9.59
CA TYR A 14 -1.22 -17.69 -10.63
C TYR A 14 -2.48 -18.49 -10.93
N ASP A 15 -2.43 -19.80 -10.96
CA ASP A 15 -3.61 -20.66 -11.12
C ASP A 15 -4.61 -20.44 -9.97
N ARG A 16 -4.13 -20.32 -8.73
CA ARG A 16 -4.95 -19.98 -7.56
C ARG A 16 -5.63 -18.62 -7.73
N ARG A 17 -4.87 -17.59 -8.15
CA ARG A 17 -5.40 -16.22 -8.36
C ARG A 17 -6.45 -16.19 -9.46
N HIS A 18 -6.12 -16.77 -10.61
CA HIS A 18 -7.02 -16.84 -11.76
C HIS A 18 -8.28 -17.64 -11.43
N GLY A 19 -8.13 -18.77 -10.74
CA GLY A 19 -9.25 -19.59 -10.28
C GLY A 19 -10.17 -18.84 -9.33
N ALA A 20 -9.63 -18.13 -8.34
CA ALA A 20 -10.42 -17.34 -7.39
C ALA A 20 -11.20 -16.20 -8.08
N ILE A 21 -10.55 -15.48 -9.00
CA ILE A 21 -11.22 -14.42 -9.76
C ILE A 21 -12.31 -14.98 -10.68
N ARG A 22 -12.04 -16.07 -11.40
CA ARG A 22 -13.05 -16.72 -12.27
C ARG A 22 -14.24 -17.27 -11.50
N ALA A 23 -14.01 -17.81 -10.30
CA ALA A 23 -15.09 -18.24 -9.41
C ALA A 23 -15.97 -17.06 -8.98
N ALA A 24 -15.38 -15.94 -8.58
CA ALA A 24 -16.14 -14.74 -8.23
C ALA A 24 -16.89 -14.17 -9.45
N MET A 25 -16.27 -14.16 -10.63
CA MET A 25 -16.94 -13.75 -11.86
C MET A 25 -18.15 -14.65 -12.16
N SER A 26 -18.04 -15.95 -11.93
CA SER A 26 -19.16 -16.90 -12.14
C SER A 26 -20.31 -16.63 -11.18
N ASN A 27 -20.02 -16.32 -9.91
CA ASN A 27 -21.03 -15.98 -8.90
C ASN A 27 -21.78 -14.68 -9.27
N ASP A 28 -21.08 -13.70 -9.84
CA ASP A 28 -21.67 -12.41 -10.25
C ASP A 28 -22.18 -12.43 -11.71
N HIS A 29 -22.16 -13.60 -12.38
CA HIS A 29 -22.58 -13.79 -13.77
C HIS A 29 -21.82 -12.89 -14.76
N LEU A 30 -20.51 -12.68 -14.54
CA LEU A 30 -19.65 -11.91 -15.44
C LEU A 30 -19.00 -12.81 -16.49
N ASP A 31 -18.90 -12.33 -17.73
CA ASP A 31 -18.20 -13.04 -18.81
C ASP A 31 -16.73 -12.61 -18.95
N ALA A 32 -16.44 -11.38 -18.53
CA ALA A 32 -15.09 -10.83 -18.49
C ALA A 32 -14.95 -9.79 -17.36
N ILE A 33 -13.71 -9.49 -16.98
CA ILE A 33 -13.38 -8.26 -16.27
C ILE A 33 -12.41 -7.43 -17.10
N LEU A 34 -12.51 -6.12 -16.98
CA LEU A 34 -11.62 -5.14 -17.56
C LEU A 34 -10.96 -4.34 -16.46
N ILE A 35 -9.64 -4.32 -16.44
CA ILE A 35 -8.84 -3.62 -15.43
C ILE A 35 -8.06 -2.51 -16.11
N SER A 36 -8.25 -1.27 -15.64
CA SER A 36 -7.42 -0.14 -15.99
C SER A 36 -6.28 -0.02 -14.99
N GLY A 37 -5.06 0.12 -15.46
CA GLY A 37 -3.87 0.25 -14.64
C GLY A 37 -2.95 1.38 -15.10
N ALA A 38 -2.11 1.84 -14.19
CA ALA A 38 -1.05 2.81 -14.42
C ALA A 38 0.11 2.53 -13.46
N ARG A 39 1.10 3.41 -13.42
CA ARG A 39 2.20 3.30 -12.46
C ARG A 39 1.66 3.20 -11.03
N GLY A 40 2.09 2.17 -10.30
CA GLY A 40 1.66 1.89 -8.94
C GLY A 40 0.35 1.11 -8.81
N SER A 41 -0.35 0.81 -9.94
CA SER A 41 -1.53 -0.08 -9.91
C SER A 41 -1.09 -1.53 -9.73
N SER A 42 -1.58 -2.16 -8.69
CA SER A 42 -1.27 -3.56 -8.38
C SER A 42 -2.28 -4.57 -8.94
N GLU A 43 -3.42 -4.10 -9.46
CA GLU A 43 -4.52 -4.94 -9.93
C GLU A 43 -4.14 -5.71 -11.21
N VAL A 44 -3.53 -5.03 -12.18
CA VAL A 44 -3.01 -5.64 -13.41
C VAL A 44 -1.90 -6.62 -13.08
N ALA A 45 -0.94 -6.20 -12.24
CA ALA A 45 0.19 -7.03 -11.83
C ALA A 45 -0.23 -8.29 -11.08
N TYR A 46 -1.29 -8.23 -10.28
CA TYR A 46 -1.81 -9.37 -9.51
C TYR A 46 -2.17 -10.56 -10.40
N LEU A 47 -2.76 -10.31 -11.57
CA LEU A 47 -3.13 -11.36 -12.52
C LEU A 47 -2.07 -11.63 -13.58
N SER A 48 -1.26 -10.65 -13.96
CA SER A 48 -0.38 -10.73 -15.12
C SER A 48 1.12 -10.67 -14.82
N ASN A 49 1.54 -10.36 -13.62
CA ASN A 49 2.92 -9.99 -13.22
C ASN A 49 3.45 -8.70 -13.86
N TYR A 50 2.72 -8.06 -14.75
CA TYR A 50 3.16 -6.84 -15.41
C TYR A 50 3.10 -5.63 -14.47
N GLN A 51 4.26 -5.10 -14.07
CA GLN A 51 4.40 -3.88 -13.26
C GLN A 51 4.34 -2.65 -14.17
N ALA A 52 3.14 -2.11 -14.34
CA ALA A 52 2.91 -0.99 -15.26
C ALA A 52 3.64 0.29 -14.82
N GLN A 53 4.39 0.90 -15.72
CA GLN A 53 5.00 2.23 -15.56
C GLN A 53 4.26 3.33 -16.32
N SER A 54 3.27 2.97 -17.11
CA SER A 54 2.41 3.83 -17.92
C SER A 54 1.00 3.26 -17.97
N PRO A 55 -0.01 3.99 -18.48
CA PRO A 55 -1.35 3.47 -18.61
C PRO A 55 -1.38 2.12 -19.33
N CYS A 56 -2.17 1.20 -18.83
CA CYS A 56 -2.35 -0.13 -19.41
C CYS A 56 -3.77 -0.63 -19.14
N TRP A 57 -4.14 -1.70 -19.82
CA TRP A 57 -5.40 -2.40 -19.62
C TRP A 57 -5.17 -3.90 -19.59
N LEU A 58 -5.99 -4.60 -18.84
CA LEU A 58 -6.05 -6.06 -18.85
C LEU A 58 -7.49 -6.48 -19.10
N LEU A 59 -7.72 -7.20 -20.19
CA LEU A 59 -8.97 -7.91 -20.45
C LEU A 59 -8.79 -9.35 -19.97
N PHE A 60 -9.54 -9.74 -18.96
CA PHE A 60 -9.47 -11.06 -18.35
C PHE A 60 -10.84 -11.76 -18.50
N PRO A 61 -11.01 -12.64 -19.48
CA PRO A 61 -12.26 -13.36 -19.71
C PRO A 61 -12.46 -14.48 -18.69
N ARG A 62 -13.72 -14.82 -18.41
CA ARG A 62 -14.07 -15.98 -17.57
C ARG A 62 -13.56 -17.28 -18.19
N GLN A 63 -13.52 -17.38 -19.50
CA GLN A 63 -12.97 -18.51 -20.25
C GLN A 63 -11.98 -18.03 -21.32
N GLY A 64 -10.88 -18.76 -21.50
CA GLY A 64 -9.83 -18.42 -22.45
C GLY A 64 -8.74 -17.52 -21.86
N ASP A 65 -7.89 -17.01 -22.75
CA ASP A 65 -6.67 -16.29 -22.40
C ASP A 65 -6.90 -14.80 -22.19
N ALA A 66 -6.21 -14.24 -21.24
CA ALA A 66 -6.22 -12.80 -20.97
C ALA A 66 -5.26 -12.05 -21.91
N THR A 67 -5.56 -10.76 -22.13
CA THR A 67 -4.72 -9.87 -22.94
C THR A 67 -4.33 -8.64 -22.11
N VAL A 68 -3.03 -8.33 -22.07
CA VAL A 68 -2.49 -7.08 -21.55
C VAL A 68 -2.30 -6.09 -22.69
N PHE A 69 -2.85 -4.90 -22.55
CA PHE A 69 -2.70 -3.80 -23.50
C PHE A 69 -1.84 -2.71 -22.88
N ILE A 70 -0.77 -2.31 -23.56
CA ILE A 70 0.20 -1.33 -23.07
C ILE A 70 0.17 -0.04 -23.89
N HIS A 71 0.55 1.07 -23.25
CA HIS A 71 0.49 2.39 -23.84
C HIS A 71 1.55 2.64 -24.92
N PHE A 72 2.80 2.24 -24.68
CA PHE A 72 3.90 2.56 -25.58
C PHE A 72 4.39 1.32 -26.32
N PHE A 73 4.45 1.40 -27.66
CA PHE A 73 4.90 0.31 -28.52
C PHE A 73 6.32 -0.16 -28.18
N ASN A 74 7.24 0.76 -27.93
CA ASN A 74 8.64 0.47 -27.60
C ASN A 74 8.83 -0.23 -26.25
N HIS A 75 7.81 -0.25 -25.37
CA HIS A 75 7.85 -0.96 -24.10
C HIS A 75 7.36 -2.42 -24.18
N GLN A 76 6.84 -2.82 -25.35
CA GLN A 76 6.27 -4.17 -25.52
C GLN A 76 7.28 -5.31 -25.23
N PRO A 77 8.56 -5.24 -25.61
CA PRO A 77 9.51 -6.30 -25.27
C PRO A 77 9.69 -6.48 -23.76
N CYS A 78 9.78 -5.38 -23.00
CA CYS A 78 9.90 -5.42 -21.53
C CYS A 78 8.60 -5.95 -20.89
N ALA A 79 7.43 -5.51 -21.37
CA ALA A 79 6.15 -5.98 -20.87
C ALA A 79 5.95 -7.49 -21.10
N LYS A 80 6.36 -8.00 -22.26
CA LYS A 80 6.34 -9.44 -22.56
C LYS A 80 7.29 -10.25 -21.68
N ALA A 81 8.46 -9.70 -21.35
CA ALA A 81 9.42 -10.36 -20.46
C ALA A 81 8.95 -10.43 -18.99
N GLN A 82 8.16 -9.45 -18.56
CA GLN A 82 7.59 -9.42 -17.20
C GLN A 82 6.32 -10.27 -17.08
N SER A 83 5.44 -10.17 -18.08
CA SER A 83 4.09 -10.75 -18.03
C SER A 83 4.10 -12.27 -18.14
N ILE A 84 3.25 -12.92 -17.36
CA ILE A 84 2.90 -14.33 -17.55
C ILE A 84 1.86 -14.54 -18.65
N MET A 85 1.22 -13.46 -19.13
CA MET A 85 0.25 -13.53 -20.21
C MET A 85 0.98 -13.70 -21.55
N ALA A 86 0.57 -14.66 -22.35
CA ALA A 86 1.12 -14.88 -23.68
C ALA A 86 0.81 -13.71 -24.63
N ASP A 87 -0.31 -13.04 -24.42
CA ASP A 87 -0.79 -11.96 -25.27
C ASP A 87 -0.58 -10.60 -24.61
N VAL A 88 0.46 -9.89 -25.06
CA VAL A 88 0.80 -8.53 -24.64
C VAL A 88 0.91 -7.65 -25.87
N ARG A 89 0.04 -6.66 -26.00
CA ARG A 89 -0.11 -5.81 -27.19
C ARG A 89 -0.03 -4.32 -26.88
N TRP A 90 0.46 -3.56 -27.83
CA TRP A 90 0.26 -2.12 -27.87
C TRP A 90 -1.19 -1.81 -28.29
N TYR A 91 -1.85 -0.90 -27.57
CA TYR A 91 -3.24 -0.54 -27.88
C TYR A 91 -3.41 0.61 -28.90
N GLY A 92 -2.33 1.06 -29.53
CA GLY A 92 -2.39 2.21 -30.45
C GLY A 92 -2.32 3.57 -29.73
N PRO A 93 -2.63 4.66 -30.44
CA PRO A 93 -2.60 6.02 -29.88
C PRO A 93 -3.59 6.25 -28.72
N THR A 94 -4.74 5.55 -28.78
CA THR A 94 -5.78 5.58 -27.74
C THR A 94 -6.28 4.16 -27.46
N PRO A 95 -6.65 3.81 -26.22
CA PRO A 95 -6.97 2.42 -25.87
C PRO A 95 -8.30 1.92 -26.41
N MET A 96 -9.31 2.80 -26.54
CA MET A 96 -10.69 2.35 -26.76
C MET A 96 -10.92 1.59 -28.07
N PRO A 97 -10.42 2.01 -29.25
CA PRO A 97 -10.64 1.26 -30.48
C PRO A 97 -10.14 -0.19 -30.38
N THR A 98 -8.93 -0.39 -29.87
CA THR A 98 -8.32 -1.72 -29.72
C THR A 98 -9.03 -2.59 -28.68
N LEU A 99 -9.45 -2.00 -27.56
CA LEU A 99 -10.20 -2.71 -26.51
C LEU A 99 -11.58 -3.15 -27.03
N VAL A 100 -12.32 -2.25 -27.68
CA VAL A 100 -13.64 -2.53 -28.22
C VAL A 100 -13.57 -3.60 -29.33
N GLU A 101 -12.56 -3.49 -30.21
CA GLU A 101 -12.32 -4.51 -31.25
C GLU A 101 -12.07 -5.89 -30.62
N GLU A 102 -11.20 -5.97 -29.60
CA GLU A 102 -10.89 -7.25 -28.95
C GLU A 102 -12.10 -7.82 -28.19
N ILE A 103 -12.84 -6.98 -27.47
CA ILE A 103 -14.10 -7.38 -26.79
C ILE A 103 -15.09 -7.94 -27.82
N SER A 104 -15.27 -7.25 -28.93
CA SER A 104 -16.18 -7.68 -30.01
C SER A 104 -15.72 -8.96 -30.67
N LYS A 105 -14.43 -9.09 -30.97
CA LYS A 105 -13.82 -10.27 -31.56
C LYS A 105 -13.96 -11.54 -30.73
N ARG A 106 -14.02 -11.36 -29.38
CA ARG A 106 -14.28 -12.44 -28.44
C ARG A 106 -15.76 -12.75 -28.24
N GLY A 107 -16.66 -12.08 -28.94
CA GLY A 107 -18.10 -12.25 -28.82
C GLY A 107 -18.68 -11.66 -27.52
N LEU A 108 -17.97 -10.72 -26.87
CA LEU A 108 -18.35 -10.13 -25.58
C LEU A 108 -19.14 -8.80 -25.71
N SER A 109 -19.55 -8.41 -26.94
CA SER A 109 -20.24 -7.13 -27.19
C SER A 109 -21.62 -6.99 -26.52
N LYS A 110 -22.19 -8.12 -26.08
CA LYS A 110 -23.50 -8.18 -25.38
C LYS A 110 -23.38 -8.79 -23.98
N SER A 111 -22.15 -8.87 -23.48
CA SER A 111 -21.83 -9.56 -22.23
C SER A 111 -21.87 -8.61 -21.04
N LYS A 112 -21.96 -9.22 -19.85
CA LYS A 112 -21.76 -8.51 -18.59
C LYS A 112 -20.30 -8.50 -18.23
N ILE A 113 -19.71 -7.29 -18.17
CA ILE A 113 -18.29 -7.05 -17.96
C ILE A 113 -18.07 -6.30 -16.66
N GLY A 114 -17.28 -6.89 -15.74
CA GLY A 114 -16.88 -6.26 -14.50
C GLY A 114 -15.75 -5.25 -14.71
N LEU A 115 -15.91 -4.03 -14.22
CA LEU A 115 -14.85 -3.02 -14.21
C LEU A 115 -14.14 -3.07 -12.86
N VAL A 116 -12.85 -3.39 -12.87
CA VAL A 116 -11.98 -3.28 -11.70
C VAL A 116 -11.36 -1.89 -11.69
N SER A 117 -11.25 -1.29 -10.51
CA SER A 117 -10.78 0.10 -10.36
C SER A 117 -11.71 1.17 -10.98
N MET A 118 -13.01 0.90 -11.09
CA MET A 118 -13.99 1.82 -11.69
C MET A 118 -13.92 3.23 -11.08
N ARG A 119 -13.66 3.34 -9.77
CA ARG A 119 -13.52 4.63 -9.07
C ARG A 119 -12.32 5.47 -9.50
N SER A 120 -11.26 4.85 -10.01
CA SER A 120 -10.05 5.51 -10.52
C SER A 120 -9.97 5.52 -12.04
N MET A 121 -10.93 4.87 -12.71
CA MET A 121 -11.01 4.85 -14.17
C MET A 121 -11.45 6.23 -14.69
N ALA A 122 -10.79 6.71 -15.74
CA ALA A 122 -11.18 7.97 -16.35
C ALA A 122 -12.64 7.90 -16.83
N TYR A 123 -13.48 8.84 -16.40
CA TYR A 123 -14.91 8.86 -16.77
C TYR A 123 -15.12 8.78 -18.28
N GLY A 124 -14.30 9.50 -19.08
CA GLY A 124 -14.34 9.43 -20.53
C GLY A 124 -14.14 8.03 -21.10
N SER A 125 -13.31 7.20 -20.47
CA SER A 125 -13.10 5.81 -20.90
C SER A 125 -14.34 4.96 -20.67
N VAL A 126 -15.02 5.13 -19.54
CA VAL A 126 -16.26 4.40 -19.24
C VAL A 126 -17.38 4.80 -20.21
N MET A 127 -17.55 6.10 -20.45
CA MET A 127 -18.53 6.62 -21.41
C MET A 127 -18.26 6.11 -22.83
N GLU A 128 -17.00 6.05 -23.23
CA GLU A 128 -16.62 5.58 -24.56
C GLU A 128 -16.89 4.08 -24.73
N LEU A 129 -16.61 3.25 -23.71
CA LEU A 129 -16.96 1.83 -23.70
C LEU A 129 -18.47 1.65 -23.85
N GLN A 130 -19.28 2.37 -23.06
CA GLN A 130 -20.74 2.30 -23.12
C GLN A 130 -21.29 2.73 -24.50
N ARG A 131 -20.70 3.78 -25.09
CA ARG A 131 -21.11 4.28 -26.41
C ARG A 131 -20.80 3.30 -27.52
N GLN A 132 -19.63 2.63 -27.48
CA GLN A 132 -19.19 1.71 -28.53
C GLN A 132 -19.72 0.28 -28.36
N LEU A 133 -20.09 -0.10 -27.13
CA LEU A 133 -20.67 -1.41 -26.80
C LEU A 133 -22.03 -1.21 -26.08
N PRO A 134 -23.05 -0.68 -26.78
CA PRO A 134 -24.30 -0.29 -26.16
C PRO A 134 -25.16 -1.46 -25.65
N GLU A 135 -24.87 -2.68 -26.09
CA GLU A 135 -25.55 -3.90 -25.60
C GLU A 135 -24.79 -4.62 -24.49
N ALA A 136 -23.58 -4.16 -24.13
CA ALA A 136 -22.83 -4.69 -22.99
C ALA A 136 -23.25 -4.03 -21.68
N GLU A 137 -23.32 -4.83 -20.61
CA GLU A 137 -23.55 -4.34 -19.26
C GLU A 137 -22.21 -4.17 -18.54
N PHE A 138 -21.87 -2.96 -18.11
CA PHE A 138 -20.67 -2.68 -17.34
C PHE A 138 -21.04 -2.48 -15.86
N VAL A 139 -20.43 -3.28 -14.98
CA VAL A 139 -20.69 -3.24 -13.52
C VAL A 139 -19.41 -3.11 -12.71
N GLU A 140 -19.50 -2.54 -11.51
CA GLU A 140 -18.34 -2.47 -10.63
C GLU A 140 -17.96 -3.85 -10.09
N PHE A 141 -16.68 -4.24 -10.19
CA PHE A 141 -16.14 -5.49 -9.64
C PHE A 141 -14.97 -5.24 -8.66
N GLY A 142 -14.57 -3.99 -8.48
CA GLY A 142 -13.47 -3.61 -7.60
C GLY A 142 -13.58 -4.13 -6.17
N PRO A 143 -14.72 -4.01 -5.48
CA PRO A 143 -14.90 -4.52 -4.12
C PRO A 143 -14.69 -6.04 -4.01
N GLN A 144 -15.20 -6.84 -4.95
CA GLN A 144 -15.01 -8.30 -5.00
C GLN A 144 -13.55 -8.66 -5.23
N PHE A 145 -12.93 -8.00 -6.21
CA PHE A 145 -11.52 -8.17 -6.53
C PHE A 145 -10.63 -7.84 -5.31
N GLY A 146 -10.93 -6.74 -4.61
CA GLY A 146 -10.23 -6.32 -3.39
C GLY A 146 -10.36 -7.33 -2.26
N ARG A 147 -11.55 -7.91 -2.05
CA ARG A 147 -11.76 -8.96 -1.02
C ARG A 147 -10.89 -10.19 -1.28
N ILE A 148 -10.81 -10.67 -2.53
CA ILE A 148 -9.98 -11.83 -2.91
C ILE A 148 -8.49 -11.57 -2.61
N ARG A 149 -8.02 -10.34 -2.86
CA ARG A 149 -6.62 -9.97 -2.64
C ARG A 149 -6.26 -9.68 -1.19
N ARG A 150 -7.25 -9.48 -0.33
CA ARG A 150 -7.02 -9.06 1.06
C ARG A 150 -6.31 -10.15 1.88
N VAL A 151 -6.67 -11.42 1.64
CA VAL A 151 -6.00 -12.58 2.25
C VAL A 151 -4.80 -12.98 1.40
N ARG A 152 -3.61 -12.92 1.97
CA ARG A 152 -2.35 -13.18 1.27
C ARG A 152 -1.99 -14.66 1.24
N SER A 153 -1.45 -15.12 0.12
CA SER A 153 -0.80 -16.43 0.07
C SER A 153 0.57 -16.40 0.78
N GLU A 154 1.11 -17.57 1.07
CA GLU A 154 2.47 -17.64 1.65
C GLU A 154 3.53 -17.05 0.70
N GLU A 155 3.37 -17.20 -0.62
CA GLU A 155 4.27 -16.58 -1.59
C GLU A 155 4.17 -15.04 -1.55
N GLU A 156 2.95 -14.47 -1.42
CA GLU A 156 2.76 -13.03 -1.25
C GLU A 156 3.39 -12.52 0.05
N LEU A 157 3.30 -13.30 1.13
CA LEU A 157 3.95 -12.96 2.41
C LEU A 157 5.48 -12.93 2.30
N VAL A 158 6.11 -13.76 1.46
CA VAL A 158 7.55 -13.67 1.17
C VAL A 158 7.92 -12.32 0.55
N TYR A 159 7.12 -11.83 -0.41
CA TYR A 159 7.34 -10.51 -1.04
C TYR A 159 7.14 -9.37 -0.03
N LEU A 160 6.12 -9.48 0.83
CA LEU A 160 5.89 -8.51 1.89
C LEU A 160 7.00 -8.49 2.94
N ARG A 161 7.54 -9.66 3.35
CA ARG A 161 8.72 -9.73 4.22
C ARG A 161 9.96 -9.14 3.55
N ARG A 162 10.12 -9.32 2.24
CA ARG A 162 11.20 -8.65 1.48
C ARG A 162 11.03 -7.13 1.48
N SER A 163 9.82 -6.63 1.25
CA SER A 163 9.49 -5.21 1.37
C SER A 163 9.79 -4.68 2.78
N GLY A 164 9.40 -5.44 3.83
CA GLY A 164 9.69 -5.10 5.22
C GLY A 164 11.19 -4.93 5.49
N HIS A 165 11.99 -5.90 5.04
CA HIS A 165 13.44 -5.80 5.15
C HIS A 165 14.03 -4.57 4.44
N LEU A 166 13.53 -4.24 3.24
CA LEU A 166 13.98 -3.04 2.51
C LEU A 166 13.62 -1.75 3.25
N THR A 167 12.48 -1.73 3.92
CA THR A 167 12.06 -0.60 4.75
C THR A 167 12.88 -0.51 6.04
N ASP A 168 13.26 -1.65 6.64
CA ASP A 168 14.16 -1.70 7.79
C ASP A 168 15.54 -1.11 7.45
N LEU A 169 16.08 -1.42 6.26
CA LEU A 169 17.34 -0.81 5.78
C LEU A 169 17.27 0.72 5.70
N ALA A 170 16.10 1.28 5.35
CA ALA A 170 15.92 2.73 5.35
C ALA A 170 15.97 3.31 6.77
N CYS A 171 15.34 2.65 7.75
CA CYS A 171 15.42 3.07 9.16
C CYS A 171 16.84 2.97 9.71
N GLU A 172 17.55 1.87 9.42
CA GLU A 172 18.96 1.69 9.82
C GLU A 172 19.86 2.77 9.20
N ALA A 173 19.64 3.09 7.93
CA ALA A 173 20.39 4.15 7.26
C ALA A 173 20.12 5.52 7.87
N LEU A 174 18.89 5.82 8.26
CA LEU A 174 18.54 7.05 8.97
C LEU A 174 19.25 7.10 10.33
N GLU A 175 19.15 6.06 11.14
CA GLU A 175 19.82 6.00 12.44
C GLU A 175 21.32 6.26 12.35
N ASN A 176 21.97 5.69 11.35
CA ASN A 176 23.44 5.78 11.17
C ASN A 176 23.93 7.08 10.53
N ASN A 177 23.05 7.83 9.86
CA ASN A 177 23.51 8.98 9.05
C ASN A 177 22.86 10.32 9.46
N LEU A 178 21.76 10.29 10.22
CA LEU A 178 21.11 11.54 10.66
C LEU A 178 22.02 12.33 11.61
N ARG A 179 22.13 13.64 11.37
CA ARG A 179 22.86 14.58 12.18
C ARG A 179 22.37 16.00 11.94
N ALA A 180 22.72 16.90 12.85
CA ALA A 180 22.51 18.34 12.64
C ALA A 180 23.21 18.84 11.35
N GLY A 181 22.59 19.80 10.68
CA GLY A 181 23.08 20.38 9.44
C GLY A 181 22.53 19.74 8.14
N LEU A 182 21.95 18.55 8.21
CA LEU A 182 21.21 17.96 7.09
C LEU A 182 19.90 18.69 6.85
N THR A 183 19.42 18.69 5.62
CA THR A 183 18.06 19.12 5.26
C THR A 183 17.08 17.96 5.20
N GLU A 184 15.78 18.23 5.20
CA GLU A 184 14.77 17.18 4.97
C GLU A 184 14.95 16.50 3.60
N HIS A 185 15.50 17.21 2.59
CA HIS A 185 15.86 16.60 1.30
C HIS A 185 17.02 15.61 1.43
N ASP A 186 18.03 15.90 2.28
CA ASP A 186 19.13 14.96 2.55
C ASP A 186 18.61 13.72 3.28
N VAL A 187 17.66 13.89 4.22
CA VAL A 187 16.99 12.76 4.90
C VAL A 187 16.31 11.85 3.87
N LEU A 188 15.56 12.41 2.92
CA LEU A 188 14.91 11.63 1.88
C LEU A 188 15.94 10.93 0.97
N ALA A 189 17.05 11.58 0.63
CA ALA A 189 18.13 10.99 -0.17
C ALA A 189 18.75 9.76 0.54
N ILE A 190 18.96 9.83 1.86
CA ILE A 190 19.43 8.71 2.69
C ILE A 190 18.46 7.53 2.58
N VAL A 191 17.15 7.78 2.72
CA VAL A 191 16.09 6.75 2.61
C VAL A 191 16.16 6.06 1.25
N TYR A 192 16.18 6.80 0.14
CA TYR A 192 16.23 6.22 -1.20
C TYR A 192 17.49 5.40 -1.44
N ALA A 193 18.67 5.91 -1.04
CA ALA A 193 19.94 5.23 -1.23
C ALA A 193 20.01 3.88 -0.51
N ALA A 194 19.29 3.71 0.59
CA ALA A 194 19.31 2.50 1.40
C ALA A 194 18.72 1.28 0.68
N TYR A 195 17.62 1.45 -0.04
CA TYR A 195 16.88 0.33 -0.59
C TYR A 195 16.91 0.19 -2.12
N LEU A 196 17.11 1.29 -2.90
CA LEU A 196 17.08 1.22 -4.37
C LEU A 196 18.06 0.20 -4.94
N LYS A 197 19.31 0.19 -4.44
CA LYS A 197 20.33 -0.78 -4.86
C LYS A 197 19.99 -2.24 -4.54
N ASN A 198 19.02 -2.46 -3.66
CA ASN A 198 18.56 -3.78 -3.22
C ASN A 198 17.27 -4.22 -3.92
N GLY A 199 16.83 -3.48 -4.96
CA GLY A 199 15.66 -3.79 -5.77
C GLY A 199 14.33 -3.34 -5.16
N GLY A 200 14.36 -2.39 -4.21
CA GLY A 200 13.14 -1.76 -3.71
C GLY A 200 12.65 -0.65 -4.65
N ASP A 201 11.34 -0.53 -4.75
CA ASP A 201 10.68 0.57 -5.44
C ASP A 201 10.18 1.61 -4.45
N PRO A 202 10.23 2.91 -4.80
CA PRO A 202 9.71 3.98 -3.95
C PRO A 202 8.21 3.86 -3.73
N GLY A 203 7.78 3.86 -2.46
CA GLY A 203 6.42 4.09 -2.04
C GLY A 203 6.24 5.52 -1.50
N ILE A 204 5.46 5.64 -0.43
CA ILE A 204 5.25 6.89 0.29
C ILE A 204 6.42 7.12 1.25
N HIS A 205 7.00 8.33 1.22
CA HIS A 205 7.99 8.77 2.20
C HIS A 205 7.60 10.15 2.71
N PHE A 206 6.85 10.18 3.80
CA PHE A 206 6.50 11.42 4.48
C PHE A 206 7.48 11.65 5.63
N ILE A 207 8.03 12.85 5.68
CA ILE A 207 9.06 13.23 6.63
C ILE A 207 8.76 14.66 7.11
N ALA A 208 8.85 14.88 8.42
CA ALA A 208 8.85 16.22 8.98
C ALA A 208 9.91 16.33 10.08
N THR A 209 10.45 17.51 10.20
CA THR A 209 11.40 17.86 11.26
C THR A 209 10.87 19.01 12.08
N THR A 210 10.93 18.89 13.40
CA THR A 210 10.55 19.96 14.33
C THR A 210 11.49 19.96 15.54
N ASN A 211 11.64 21.12 16.21
CA ASN A 211 12.39 21.21 17.43
C ASN A 211 11.56 20.70 18.60
N MET A 212 12.09 19.80 19.44
CA MET A 212 11.34 19.16 20.53
C MET A 212 10.98 20.11 21.68
N GLU A 213 11.70 21.24 21.85
CA GLU A 213 11.39 22.26 22.87
C GLU A 213 10.36 23.29 22.35
N LYS A 214 10.32 23.52 21.04
CA LYS A 214 9.43 24.47 20.39
C LYS A 214 8.84 23.83 19.14
N PRO A 215 7.97 22.82 19.30
CA PRO A 215 7.44 22.10 18.17
C PRO A 215 6.46 22.97 17.36
N ASP A 216 6.52 22.81 16.04
CA ASP A 216 5.65 23.48 15.07
C ASP A 216 5.07 22.53 14.01
N ARG A 217 5.39 21.24 14.11
CA ARG A 217 4.87 20.16 13.25
C ARG A 217 4.60 18.94 14.10
N PHE A 218 3.45 18.33 13.88
CA PHE A 218 2.96 17.21 14.69
C PHE A 218 2.70 15.93 13.88
N VAL A 219 2.85 15.98 12.55
CA VAL A 219 2.74 14.84 11.63
C VAL A 219 3.82 14.92 10.56
N PRO A 220 4.21 13.79 9.94
CA PRO A 220 5.10 13.85 8.77
C PRO A 220 4.42 14.58 7.62
N TRP A 221 5.20 15.33 6.86
CA TRP A 221 4.71 16.09 5.72
C TRP A 221 4.87 15.30 4.43
N GLN A 222 3.90 15.43 3.54
CA GLN A 222 3.89 14.77 2.23
C GLN A 222 4.98 15.31 1.28
N ARG A 223 5.54 16.49 1.58
CA ARG A 223 6.63 17.11 0.84
C ARG A 223 7.72 17.57 1.79
N GLN A 224 8.94 17.14 1.52
CA GLN A 224 10.13 17.57 2.22
C GLN A 224 10.49 18.99 1.83
N THR A 225 11.13 19.69 2.73
CA THR A 225 11.55 21.08 2.57
C THR A 225 13.06 21.23 2.73
N SER A 226 13.57 22.44 2.52
CA SER A 226 14.97 22.79 2.81
C SER A 226 15.23 23.04 4.30
N ARG A 227 14.28 22.72 5.20
CA ARG A 227 14.48 22.87 6.63
C ARG A 227 15.67 22.07 7.09
N VAL A 228 16.54 22.75 7.83
CA VAL A 228 17.79 22.16 8.38
C VAL A 228 17.48 21.49 9.71
N LEU A 229 17.99 20.29 9.92
CA LEU A 229 17.97 19.57 11.16
C LEU A 229 18.91 20.25 12.16
N GLU A 230 18.41 20.59 13.34
CA GLU A 230 19.16 21.20 14.42
C GLU A 230 19.36 20.22 15.58
N LYS A 231 20.34 20.46 16.43
CA LYS A 231 20.48 19.72 17.69
C LYS A 231 19.23 19.95 18.56
N GLY A 232 18.56 18.87 18.94
CA GLY A 232 17.27 18.90 19.67
C GLY A 232 16.05 18.84 18.74
N SER A 233 16.25 18.65 17.42
CA SER A 233 15.16 18.29 16.52
C SER A 233 14.73 16.83 16.68
N VAL A 234 13.50 16.54 16.31
CA VAL A 234 13.00 15.19 16.01
C VAL A 234 12.67 15.10 14.53
N VAL A 235 13.04 14.00 13.90
CA VAL A 235 12.60 13.60 12.56
C VAL A 235 11.46 12.60 12.75
N ILE A 236 10.28 12.92 12.24
CA ILE A 236 9.08 12.08 12.27
C ILE A 236 8.95 11.48 10.87
N THR A 237 8.86 10.15 10.78
CA THR A 237 8.84 9.47 9.47
C THR A 237 7.67 8.53 9.30
N GLU A 238 7.20 8.47 8.07
CA GLU A 238 6.30 7.45 7.53
C GLU A 238 6.93 6.92 6.24
N LEU A 239 7.47 5.71 6.30
CA LEU A 239 8.26 5.13 5.21
C LEU A 239 7.58 3.90 4.65
N THR A 240 7.35 3.90 3.34
CA THR A 240 6.80 2.77 2.60
C THR A 240 7.76 2.39 1.48
N VAL A 241 8.33 1.20 1.52
CA VAL A 241 9.08 0.65 0.40
C VAL A 241 8.23 -0.43 -0.27
N SER A 242 8.32 -0.57 -1.56
CA SER A 242 7.66 -1.62 -2.32
C SER A 242 8.69 -2.62 -2.87
N TYR A 243 8.32 -3.88 -2.91
CA TYR A 243 9.05 -4.90 -3.64
C TYR A 243 8.09 -5.60 -4.60
N TRP A 244 8.29 -5.36 -5.88
CA TRP A 244 7.49 -5.95 -6.97
C TRP A 244 5.97 -5.78 -6.76
N GLY A 245 5.54 -4.55 -6.37
CA GLY A 245 4.13 -4.19 -6.14
C GLY A 245 3.55 -4.60 -4.79
N TYR A 246 4.37 -5.15 -3.89
CA TYR A 246 4.02 -5.45 -2.49
C TYR A 246 4.71 -4.47 -1.56
N SER A 247 3.94 -3.76 -0.75
CA SER A 247 4.44 -2.67 0.08
C SER A 247 4.25 -2.95 1.55
N THR A 248 5.23 -2.52 2.36
CA THR A 248 5.08 -2.44 3.81
C THR A 248 5.42 -1.03 4.29
N GLN A 249 4.87 -0.66 5.43
CA GLN A 249 5.02 0.67 5.99
C GLN A 249 5.51 0.60 7.43
N ILE A 250 6.45 1.49 7.77
CA ILE A 250 7.01 1.63 9.12
C ILE A 250 7.04 3.11 9.51
N HIS A 251 6.84 3.38 10.80
CA HIS A 251 6.87 4.73 11.37
C HIS A 251 7.84 4.74 12.53
N ARG A 252 8.86 5.58 12.47
CA ARG A 252 9.87 5.71 13.51
C ARG A 252 10.30 7.16 13.70
N PRO A 253 10.41 7.62 14.94
CA PRO A 253 11.02 8.91 15.25
C PRO A 253 12.53 8.78 15.43
N PHE A 254 13.26 9.85 15.13
CA PHE A 254 14.71 9.96 15.35
C PHE A 254 15.02 11.30 16.01
N ALA A 255 15.71 11.31 17.15
CA ALA A 255 16.14 12.53 17.83
C ALA A 255 17.55 12.94 17.34
N ILE A 256 17.81 14.24 17.21
CA ILE A 256 19.07 14.76 16.70
C ILE A 256 19.91 15.35 17.84
N GLY A 257 21.01 14.68 18.17
CA GLY A 257 22.07 15.16 19.08
C GLY A 257 21.65 15.46 20.51
N LYS A 258 20.39 15.15 20.89
CA LYS A 258 19.85 15.26 22.25
C LYS A 258 18.81 14.19 22.50
N GLU A 259 18.72 13.74 23.75
CA GLU A 259 17.64 12.86 24.19
C GLU A 259 16.25 13.49 23.95
N PRO A 260 15.23 12.66 23.61
CA PRO A 260 13.86 13.13 23.53
C PRO A 260 13.40 13.80 24.82
N THR A 261 12.74 14.96 24.65
CA THR A 261 12.15 15.68 25.79
C THR A 261 11.04 14.86 26.46
N PRO A 262 10.70 15.10 27.74
CA PRO A 262 9.64 14.39 28.43
C PRO A 262 8.29 14.36 27.68
N PRO A 263 7.84 15.45 27.02
CA PRO A 263 6.62 15.39 26.20
C PRO A 263 6.74 14.40 25.02
N TYR A 264 7.89 14.35 24.32
CA TYR A 264 8.10 13.42 23.21
C TYR A 264 8.25 11.96 23.66
N ARG A 265 8.81 11.72 24.87
CA ARG A 265 8.80 10.39 25.50
C ARG A 265 7.38 9.91 25.76
N LYS A 266 6.51 10.79 26.32
CA LYS A 266 5.10 10.46 26.55
C LYS A 266 4.33 10.17 25.25
N LEU A 267 4.59 10.93 24.18
CA LEU A 267 4.01 10.65 22.86
C LEU A 267 4.45 9.27 22.36
N PHE A 268 5.73 8.94 22.49
CA PHE A 268 6.26 7.63 22.09
C PHE A 268 5.62 6.49 22.89
N ASP A 269 5.54 6.62 24.22
CA ASP A 269 4.98 5.59 25.10
C ASP A 269 3.49 5.36 24.79
N ALA A 270 2.70 6.42 24.58
CA ALA A 270 1.30 6.33 24.22
C ALA A 270 1.10 5.68 22.83
N ALA A 271 1.97 6.01 21.87
CA ALA A 271 1.93 5.37 20.55
C ALA A 271 2.28 3.88 20.64
N TYR A 272 3.30 3.52 21.40
CA TYR A 272 3.73 2.13 21.57
C TYR A 272 2.67 1.30 22.31
N GLU A 273 2.06 1.83 23.37
CA GLU A 273 0.95 1.20 24.08
C GLU A 273 -0.24 0.92 23.14
N CYS A 274 -0.62 1.90 22.32
CA CYS A 274 -1.68 1.74 21.35
C CYS A 274 -1.31 0.69 20.29
N TYR A 275 -0.08 0.72 19.75
CA TYR A 275 0.40 -0.27 18.79
C TYR A 275 0.29 -1.69 19.35
N GLU A 276 0.80 -1.94 20.55
CA GLU A 276 0.77 -3.27 21.19
C GLU A 276 -0.67 -3.71 21.53
N SER A 277 -1.53 -2.79 21.98
CA SER A 277 -2.93 -3.08 22.24
C SER A 277 -3.65 -3.59 20.98
N VAL A 278 -3.46 -2.92 19.86
CA VAL A 278 -4.06 -3.32 18.57
C VAL A 278 -3.37 -4.60 18.04
N ARG A 279 -2.05 -4.67 18.04
CA ARG A 279 -1.28 -5.83 17.53
C ARG A 279 -1.69 -7.13 18.24
N THR A 280 -1.85 -7.10 19.54
CA THR A 280 -2.19 -8.28 20.34
C THR A 280 -3.54 -8.87 19.98
N ILE A 281 -4.49 -8.04 19.58
CA ILE A 281 -5.83 -8.48 19.17
C ILE A 281 -5.96 -8.73 17.65
N CYS A 282 -4.94 -8.45 16.83
CA CYS A 282 -4.97 -8.73 15.40
C CYS A 282 -4.97 -10.24 15.12
N LYS A 283 -6.10 -10.90 15.40
CA LYS A 283 -6.34 -12.34 15.23
C LYS A 283 -7.51 -12.58 14.28
N PRO A 284 -7.59 -13.76 13.63
CA PRO A 284 -8.77 -14.13 12.87
C PRO A 284 -10.04 -14.01 13.71
N GLY A 285 -11.09 -13.40 13.17
CA GLY A 285 -12.37 -13.14 13.86
C GLY A 285 -12.45 -11.83 14.64
N THR A 286 -11.36 -11.10 14.84
CA THR A 286 -11.41 -9.77 15.47
C THR A 286 -12.18 -8.79 14.60
N THR A 287 -13.12 -8.06 15.21
CA THR A 287 -13.97 -7.10 14.49
C THR A 287 -13.37 -5.70 14.43
N SER A 288 -13.83 -4.90 13.48
CA SER A 288 -13.46 -3.49 13.34
C SER A 288 -13.74 -2.69 14.62
N GLU A 289 -14.84 -2.96 15.32
CA GLU A 289 -15.19 -2.31 16.59
C GLU A 289 -14.18 -2.63 17.71
N GLN A 290 -13.71 -3.88 17.77
CA GLN A 290 -12.70 -4.27 18.75
C GLN A 290 -11.36 -3.57 18.50
N ILE A 291 -10.97 -3.40 17.22
CA ILE A 291 -9.76 -2.67 16.85
C ILE A 291 -9.88 -1.21 17.26
N VAL A 292 -11.00 -0.53 16.93
CA VAL A 292 -11.24 0.85 17.34
C VAL A 292 -11.19 0.99 18.85
N ALA A 293 -11.80 0.09 19.60
CA ALA A 293 -11.74 0.11 21.07
C ALA A 293 -10.29 0.00 21.60
N ALA A 294 -9.44 -0.80 20.96
CA ALA A 294 -8.03 -0.96 21.35
C ALA A 294 -7.18 0.30 21.09
N THR A 295 -7.63 1.23 20.24
CA THR A 295 -6.92 2.50 20.00
C THR A 295 -7.12 3.53 21.11
N SER A 296 -7.98 3.27 22.10
CA SER A 296 -8.31 4.18 23.22
C SER A 296 -7.11 4.61 24.07
N ALA A 297 -5.99 3.89 24.00
CA ALA A 297 -4.75 4.25 24.69
C ALA A 297 -4.26 5.67 24.34
N ILE A 298 -4.47 6.16 23.11
CA ILE A 298 -4.09 7.53 22.71
C ILE A 298 -4.86 8.56 23.53
N GLU A 299 -6.18 8.43 23.64
CA GLU A 299 -7.04 9.35 24.38
C GLU A 299 -6.85 9.22 25.90
N ALA A 300 -6.67 7.98 26.40
CA ALA A 300 -6.40 7.70 27.81
C ALA A 300 -5.11 8.37 28.29
N ASN A 301 -4.11 8.51 27.43
CA ASN A 301 -2.87 9.23 27.70
C ASN A 301 -2.98 10.76 27.49
N GLY A 302 -4.19 11.28 27.21
CA GLY A 302 -4.47 12.71 27.08
C GLY A 302 -4.14 13.32 25.73
N PHE A 303 -3.85 12.51 24.72
CA PHE A 303 -3.57 12.93 23.34
C PHE A 303 -4.82 12.82 22.45
N THR A 304 -4.72 13.26 21.21
CA THR A 304 -5.70 13.08 20.14
C THR A 304 -5.04 12.47 18.92
N SER A 305 -5.82 12.01 17.96
CA SER A 305 -5.36 11.56 16.66
C SER A 305 -6.40 11.93 15.60
N PHE A 306 -5.97 12.31 14.40
CA PHE A 306 -6.85 12.65 13.29
C PHE A 306 -6.70 11.69 12.10
N ASP A 307 -5.70 10.85 12.14
CA ASP A 307 -5.37 9.92 11.07
C ASP A 307 -5.91 8.53 11.35
N SER A 308 -5.97 7.67 10.34
CA SER A 308 -6.27 6.27 10.57
C SER A 308 -5.17 5.62 11.37
N VAL A 309 -5.54 4.95 12.47
CA VAL A 309 -4.61 4.18 13.30
C VAL A 309 -4.37 2.78 12.76
N PHE A 310 -5.30 2.31 11.90
CA PHE A 310 -5.26 0.99 11.33
C PHE A 310 -5.78 1.03 9.89
N HIS A 311 -5.00 0.55 8.94
CA HIS A 311 -5.41 0.50 7.54
C HIS A 311 -4.80 -0.69 6.80
N GLY A 312 -5.31 -0.97 5.60
CA GLY A 312 -4.75 -1.99 4.72
C GLY A 312 -3.40 -1.58 4.14
N GLU A 313 -2.72 -2.52 3.49
CA GLU A 313 -1.46 -2.29 2.82
C GLU A 313 -1.50 -1.07 1.89
N ALA A 314 -0.48 -0.22 1.94
CA ALA A 314 -0.35 1.00 1.12
C ALA A 314 -1.53 1.97 1.23
N GLY A 315 -2.09 2.16 2.44
CA GLY A 315 -3.21 3.09 2.67
C GLY A 315 -4.54 2.64 2.06
N LYS A 316 -4.70 1.34 1.80
CA LYS A 316 -5.93 0.78 1.25
C LYS A 316 -6.96 0.49 2.35
N SER A 317 -8.24 0.49 1.95
CA SER A 317 -9.33 0.06 2.81
C SER A 317 -9.10 -1.37 3.36
N PRO A 318 -9.48 -1.67 4.61
CA PRO A 318 -10.20 -0.79 5.51
C PRO A 318 -9.32 0.24 6.20
N GLU A 319 -9.86 1.40 6.53
CA GLU A 319 -9.23 2.43 7.35
C GLU A 319 -10.03 2.62 8.63
N LEU A 320 -9.35 2.59 9.78
CA LEU A 320 -9.96 2.81 11.09
C LEU A 320 -9.20 3.90 11.84
N GLY A 321 -9.92 4.93 12.27
CA GLY A 321 -9.42 5.93 13.20
C GLY A 321 -9.58 5.53 14.65
N THR A 322 -9.37 6.49 15.54
CA THR A 322 -9.72 6.38 16.97
C THR A 322 -11.24 6.51 17.15
N SER A 323 -11.73 6.20 18.35
CA SER A 323 -13.15 6.34 18.71
C SER A 323 -13.69 7.76 18.53
N SER A 324 -12.83 8.79 18.58
CA SER A 324 -13.18 10.19 18.31
C SER A 324 -13.24 10.56 16.82
N ALA A 325 -12.76 9.70 15.93
CA ALA A 325 -12.80 9.95 14.48
C ALA A 325 -14.22 9.80 13.95
N ALA A 326 -14.74 10.87 13.32
CA ALA A 326 -16.12 10.97 12.82
C ALA A 326 -16.38 10.19 11.51
N HIS A 327 -15.75 9.04 11.31
CA HIS A 327 -15.98 8.21 10.13
C HIS A 327 -16.96 7.07 10.43
N PRO A 328 -17.93 6.81 9.54
CA PRO A 328 -18.79 5.64 9.69
C PRO A 328 -17.94 4.36 9.74
N LEU A 329 -18.10 3.59 10.79
CA LEU A 329 -17.37 2.34 10.96
C LEU A 329 -17.94 1.27 10.02
N GLU A 330 -17.19 0.90 9.00
CA GLU A 330 -17.55 -0.27 8.19
C GLU A 330 -17.32 -1.54 9.05
N LYS A 331 -18.34 -2.39 9.10
CA LYS A 331 -18.28 -3.65 9.87
C LYS A 331 -17.63 -4.76 9.05
N TRP A 332 -16.50 -5.24 9.56
CA TRP A 332 -15.76 -6.36 8.97
C TRP A 332 -14.96 -7.10 10.06
N THR A 333 -14.45 -8.25 9.72
CA THR A 333 -13.62 -9.08 10.59
C THR A 333 -12.29 -9.39 9.94
N LEU A 334 -11.25 -9.56 10.77
CA LEU A 334 -9.95 -10.02 10.33
C LEU A 334 -9.98 -11.50 9.95
N GLU A 335 -9.26 -11.84 8.88
CA GLU A 335 -8.99 -13.20 8.47
C GLU A 335 -7.47 -13.46 8.54
N GLU A 336 -7.08 -14.72 8.74
CA GLU A 336 -5.67 -15.09 8.75
C GLU A 336 -5.00 -14.69 7.43
N ASN A 337 -3.74 -14.26 7.51
CA ASN A 337 -2.93 -13.76 6.39
C ASN A 337 -3.40 -12.44 5.77
N MET A 338 -4.36 -11.73 6.36
CA MET A 338 -4.54 -10.32 6.05
C MET A 338 -3.34 -9.52 6.52
N VAL A 339 -3.01 -8.45 5.80
CA VAL A 339 -1.89 -7.56 6.14
C VAL A 339 -2.41 -6.15 6.36
N HIS A 340 -2.07 -5.59 7.51
CA HIS A 340 -2.48 -4.26 7.93
C HIS A 340 -1.31 -3.47 8.49
N VAL A 341 -1.40 -2.17 8.40
CA VAL A 341 -0.50 -1.22 9.08
C VAL A 341 -1.20 -0.74 10.35
N ILE A 342 -0.49 -0.82 11.46
CA ILE A 342 -0.89 -0.22 12.73
C ILE A 342 0.00 1.01 12.91
N GLN A 343 -0.58 2.23 12.89
CA GLN A 343 0.15 3.50 12.87
C GLN A 343 -0.39 4.51 13.89
N PRO A 344 -0.30 4.25 15.19
CA PRO A 344 -0.67 5.23 16.19
C PRO A 344 0.06 6.56 15.96
N ASN A 345 -0.71 7.65 16.01
CA ASN A 345 -0.17 8.97 15.82
C ASN A 345 -0.75 9.95 16.86
N PRO A 346 -0.29 9.82 18.14
CA PRO A 346 -0.70 10.72 19.19
C PRO A 346 -0.21 12.14 18.91
N ILE A 347 -1.13 13.09 19.09
CA ILE A 347 -0.94 14.53 18.86
C ILE A 347 -1.36 15.27 20.12
N THR A 348 -0.63 16.29 20.52
CA THR A 348 -1.03 17.18 21.62
C THR A 348 -2.29 17.96 21.27
N LYS A 349 -3.16 18.24 22.25
CA LYS A 349 -4.45 18.91 22.02
C LYS A 349 -4.32 20.33 21.45
N ASP A 350 -3.17 20.97 21.63
CA ASP A 350 -2.86 22.27 21.03
C ASP A 350 -2.31 22.17 19.58
N LEU A 351 -2.21 20.96 19.03
CA LEU A 351 -1.76 20.64 17.68
C LEU A 351 -0.33 21.13 17.36
N LYS A 352 0.55 21.20 18.36
CA LYS A 352 1.93 21.62 18.15
C LYS A 352 2.91 20.47 18.04
N ALA A 353 2.74 19.45 18.89
CA ALA A 353 3.60 18.28 18.90
C ALA A 353 2.84 17.01 18.60
N GLY A 354 3.49 16.08 17.95
CA GLY A 354 2.98 14.76 17.66
C GLY A 354 4.12 13.83 17.27
N LEU A 355 3.79 12.55 17.15
CA LEU A 355 4.74 11.52 16.79
C LEU A 355 4.00 10.40 16.08
N GLN A 356 4.60 9.80 15.05
CA GLN A 356 4.12 8.57 14.45
C GLN A 356 5.01 7.39 14.84
N LEU A 357 4.38 6.28 15.23
CA LEU A 357 5.04 5.04 15.56
C LEU A 357 4.18 3.89 15.05
N GLY A 358 4.76 2.93 14.35
CA GLY A 358 3.95 1.82 13.84
C GLY A 358 4.71 0.91 12.90
N ALA A 359 4.01 -0.13 12.45
CA ALA A 359 4.54 -1.12 11.52
C ALA A 359 3.42 -1.93 10.86
N ALA A 360 3.73 -2.51 9.71
CA ALA A 360 2.88 -3.51 9.07
C ALA A 360 2.93 -4.85 9.82
N VAL A 361 1.76 -5.49 9.94
CA VAL A 361 1.59 -6.79 10.59
C VAL A 361 0.78 -7.74 9.72
N VAL A 362 1.06 -9.04 9.85
CA VAL A 362 0.26 -10.13 9.31
C VAL A 362 -0.67 -10.63 10.41
N VAL A 363 -1.95 -10.78 10.11
CA VAL A 363 -2.94 -11.37 11.04
C VAL A 363 -2.64 -12.85 11.20
N LYS A 364 -2.37 -13.28 12.44
CA LYS A 364 -2.09 -14.68 12.80
C LYS A 364 -2.86 -15.09 14.05
N PRO A 365 -3.07 -16.40 14.33
CA PRO A 365 -3.80 -16.86 15.51
C PRO A 365 -3.22 -16.34 16.84
N GLY A 366 -1.91 -16.06 16.91
CA GLY A 366 -1.23 -15.51 18.10
C GLY A 366 -1.34 -14.00 18.26
N GLY A 367 -1.88 -13.28 17.30
CA GLY A 367 -1.86 -11.81 17.19
C GLY A 367 -1.17 -11.36 15.92
N GLY A 368 -1.03 -10.05 15.72
CA GLY A 368 -0.31 -9.49 14.59
C GLY A 368 1.19 -9.85 14.63
N GLU A 369 1.66 -10.56 13.60
CA GLU A 369 3.08 -10.84 13.39
C GLU A 369 3.72 -9.68 12.62
N ALA A 370 4.76 -9.05 13.19
CA ALA A 370 5.42 -7.91 12.55
C ALA A 370 6.13 -8.34 11.25
N LEU A 371 6.02 -7.51 10.21
CA LEU A 371 6.76 -7.68 8.95
C LEU A 371 8.13 -6.98 8.97
N HIS A 372 8.42 -6.23 10.02
CA HIS A 372 9.62 -5.42 10.22
C HIS A 372 10.44 -5.95 11.39
N ASN A 373 11.77 -5.90 11.25
CA ASN A 373 12.72 -6.26 12.30
C ASN A 373 13.36 -5.04 12.98
N TYR A 374 13.28 -3.84 12.37
CA TYR A 374 13.78 -2.63 12.99
C TYR A 374 12.99 -2.31 14.27
N PRO A 375 13.67 -2.19 15.42
CA PRO A 375 13.00 -2.18 16.71
C PRO A 375 12.17 -0.91 16.96
N PHE A 376 11.20 -1.03 17.90
CA PHE A 376 10.49 0.12 18.44
C PHE A 376 11.42 0.85 19.43
N LYS A 377 12.10 1.87 18.95
CA LYS A 377 13.02 2.71 19.72
C LYS A 377 12.94 4.17 19.27
N PHE A 378 13.45 5.06 20.11
CA PHE A 378 13.60 6.48 19.81
C PHE A 378 15.10 6.83 19.87
N PRO A 379 15.86 6.53 18.82
CA PRO A 379 17.31 6.69 18.86
C PRO A 379 17.73 8.16 18.87
N VAL A 380 18.89 8.43 19.46
CA VAL A 380 19.58 9.71 19.34
C VAL A 380 20.67 9.58 18.29
N CYS A 381 20.58 10.39 17.25
CA CYS A 381 21.44 10.37 16.08
C CYS A 381 22.36 11.62 16.06
N GLY A 382 23.63 11.48 15.66
CA GLY A 382 24.57 12.59 15.42
C GLY A 382 25.23 13.12 16.66
#